data_dadb2b3d93d6dcc26e6e3d21a133985f
#
_entry.id   dadb2b3d93d6dcc26e6e3d21a133985f
#
_cell.length_a   1.000
_cell.length_b   1.000
_cell.length_c   1.000
_cell.angle_alpha   90.00
_cell.angle_beta   90.00
_cell.angle_gamma   90.00
#
_symmetry.space_group_name_H-M   'P 1'
#
loop_
_entity.id
_entity.type
_entity.pdbx_description
1 polymer ?
#
loop_
_entity_poly.entity_id
_entity_poly.type
_entity_poly.pdbx_seq_one_letter_code
_entity_poly.pdbx_strand_id
1 'polypeptide(L)'
;MQTIINADDYGKDENATKAILDSFRRGFITQTTLMVNMPWTEQAVEMAKAAGYADRIGLHVNLTEGMPLTAEMKSDRRFCDQNGMFMKNGIYTRKWLPYGKVEGQIVGNELEAQINRFLSFGLPLRHCDGHHHAHIVLPIFNELAPLLKRYGFTSVRKPADCPWERLVHPRVLGWTKGLLMRFLYPSRIKKAHSFGSYEYYLNHVASIRNVMEIMVHPRYNKEGRLVDFKSEDGRPMQDIADRMAKDGNQLVTYMEAAL
;
A
#
# COMPACT_ATOMS: atom_id res chain seq x y z
N MET A 1 4.12 1.96 22.31
CA MET A 1 4.64 1.61 20.97
C MET A 1 4.12 2.62 19.98
N GLN A 2 4.89 2.95 18.92
CA GLN A 2 4.37 3.78 17.83
C GLN A 2 3.62 2.92 16.82
N THR A 3 2.45 3.40 16.37
CA THR A 3 1.60 2.67 15.42
C THR A 3 1.16 3.58 14.29
N ILE A 4 1.40 3.13 13.07
CA ILE A 4 0.90 3.71 11.83
C ILE A 4 -0.34 2.90 11.45
N ILE A 5 -1.49 3.55 11.31
CA ILE A 5 -2.69 2.91 10.76
C ILE A 5 -2.86 3.44 9.33
N ASN A 6 -2.44 2.63 8.35
CA ASN A 6 -2.54 2.98 6.94
C ASN A 6 -3.83 2.42 6.34
N ALA A 7 -4.65 3.30 5.77
CA ALA A 7 -5.81 2.89 4.99
C ALA A 7 -5.41 2.73 3.53
N ASP A 8 -5.55 1.51 3.01
CA ASP A 8 -5.28 1.19 1.61
C ASP A 8 -6.48 1.57 0.72
N ASP A 9 -6.25 1.65 -0.60
CA ASP A 9 -7.26 1.80 -1.64
C ASP A 9 -7.92 3.21 -1.72
N TYR A 10 -7.29 4.30 -1.27
CA TYR A 10 -7.83 5.65 -1.45
C TYR A 10 -7.93 6.02 -2.93
N GLY A 11 -9.04 6.60 -3.35
CA GLY A 11 -9.31 6.93 -4.77
C GLY A 11 -9.78 5.76 -5.63
N LYS A 12 -9.90 4.55 -5.08
CA LYS A 12 -10.37 3.37 -5.80
C LYS A 12 -11.79 3.52 -6.31
N ASP A 13 -12.68 3.88 -5.43
CA ASP A 13 -14.11 4.13 -5.70
C ASP A 13 -14.70 5.10 -4.66
N GLU A 14 -15.96 5.48 -4.85
CA GLU A 14 -16.65 6.43 -3.98
C GLU A 14 -16.71 5.95 -2.53
N ASN A 15 -17.09 4.70 -2.31
CA ASN A 15 -17.27 4.14 -0.96
C ASN A 15 -15.96 4.15 -0.19
N ALA A 16 -14.88 3.60 -0.76
CA ALA A 16 -13.57 3.60 -0.13
C ALA A 16 -13.07 5.03 0.15
N THR A 17 -13.22 5.94 -0.82
CA THR A 17 -12.76 7.33 -0.68
C THR A 17 -13.48 8.04 0.47
N LYS A 18 -14.82 7.96 0.55
CA LYS A 18 -15.60 8.59 1.62
C LYS A 18 -15.35 7.95 2.98
N ALA A 19 -15.26 6.62 3.04
CA ALA A 19 -14.99 5.88 4.28
C ALA A 19 -13.60 6.19 4.85
N ILE A 20 -12.58 6.30 4.00
CA ILE A 20 -11.22 6.67 4.41
C ILE A 20 -11.18 8.12 4.92
N LEU A 21 -11.84 9.05 4.22
CA LEU A 21 -11.90 10.44 4.67
C LEU A 21 -12.64 10.58 6.01
N ASP A 22 -13.72 9.83 6.21
CA ASP A 22 -14.44 9.82 7.50
C ASP A 22 -13.60 9.16 8.60
N SER A 23 -12.80 8.14 8.27
CA SER A 23 -11.84 7.55 9.22
C SER A 23 -10.77 8.54 9.68
N PHE A 24 -10.30 9.44 8.81
CA PHE A 24 -9.43 10.55 9.21
C PHE A 24 -10.13 11.51 10.18
N ARG A 25 -11.35 11.93 9.86
CA ARG A 25 -12.13 12.88 10.69
C ARG A 25 -12.38 12.34 12.11
N ARG A 26 -12.54 11.03 12.23
CA ARG A 26 -12.74 10.34 13.51
C ARG A 26 -11.45 9.94 14.23
N GLY A 27 -10.29 10.16 13.60
CA GLY A 27 -9.00 9.78 14.18
C GLY A 27 -8.73 8.27 14.17
N PHE A 28 -9.40 7.50 13.31
CA PHE A 28 -9.25 6.04 13.23
C PHE A 28 -8.02 5.59 12.45
N ILE A 29 -7.50 6.46 11.59
CA ILE A 29 -6.31 6.19 10.76
C ILE A 29 -5.33 7.37 10.85
N THR A 30 -4.06 7.09 10.59
CA THR A 30 -3.02 8.12 10.61
C THR A 30 -2.60 8.57 9.23
N GLN A 31 -2.71 7.69 8.22
CA GLN A 31 -2.39 7.97 6.82
C GLN A 31 -3.17 7.05 5.88
N THR A 32 -3.08 7.34 4.60
CA THR A 32 -3.64 6.52 3.51
C THR A 32 -2.71 6.50 2.32
N THR A 33 -2.96 5.58 1.38
CA THR A 33 -2.23 5.49 0.12
C THR A 33 -3.18 5.52 -1.07
N LEU A 34 -2.87 6.40 -2.04
CA LEU A 34 -3.71 6.77 -3.18
C LEU A 34 -3.42 5.88 -4.37
N MET A 35 -4.46 5.25 -4.92
CA MET A 35 -4.43 4.61 -6.24
C MET A 35 -4.62 5.67 -7.33
N VAL A 36 -3.56 5.95 -8.07
CA VAL A 36 -3.56 7.08 -9.02
C VAL A 36 -4.18 6.76 -10.39
N ASN A 37 -4.50 5.49 -10.67
CA ASN A 37 -5.07 5.04 -11.94
C ASN A 37 -6.55 4.61 -11.83
N MET A 38 -7.26 5.07 -10.80
CA MET A 38 -8.64 4.69 -10.53
C MET A 38 -9.62 5.85 -10.80
N PRO A 39 -10.91 5.54 -11.00
CA PRO A 39 -11.90 6.56 -11.40
C PRO A 39 -12.12 7.70 -10.38
N TRP A 40 -11.84 7.45 -9.09
CA TRP A 40 -12.06 8.44 -8.02
C TRP A 40 -10.79 9.16 -7.57
N THR A 41 -9.69 9.03 -8.30
CA THR A 41 -8.38 9.58 -7.93
C THR A 41 -8.43 11.10 -7.73
N GLU A 42 -8.94 11.86 -8.71
CA GLU A 42 -8.97 13.33 -8.66
C GLU A 42 -9.89 13.81 -7.53
N GLN A 43 -11.10 13.26 -7.44
CA GLN A 43 -12.05 13.59 -6.39
C GLN A 43 -11.50 13.30 -4.99
N ALA A 44 -10.80 12.17 -4.84
CA ALA A 44 -10.14 11.81 -3.58
C ALA A 44 -9.11 12.86 -3.17
N VAL A 45 -8.25 13.28 -4.10
CA VAL A 45 -7.22 14.29 -3.83
C VAL A 45 -7.85 15.63 -3.45
N GLU A 46 -8.87 16.09 -4.18
CA GLU A 46 -9.58 17.35 -3.88
C GLU A 46 -10.24 17.29 -2.50
N MET A 47 -10.94 16.20 -2.19
CA MET A 47 -11.60 16.02 -0.89
C MET A 47 -10.60 16.02 0.26
N ALA A 48 -9.45 15.37 0.11
CA ALA A 48 -8.43 15.34 1.15
C ALA A 48 -7.75 16.70 1.34
N LYS A 49 -7.47 17.43 0.26
CA LYS A 49 -6.93 18.79 0.33
C LYS A 49 -7.90 19.74 1.05
N ALA A 50 -9.18 19.69 0.67
CA ALA A 50 -10.23 20.49 1.31
C ALA A 50 -10.40 20.16 2.81
N ALA A 51 -10.17 18.91 3.20
CA ALA A 51 -10.27 18.45 4.59
C ALA A 51 -8.98 18.61 5.41
N GLY A 52 -7.86 19.07 4.80
CA GLY A 52 -6.59 19.28 5.49
C GLY A 52 -5.74 18.02 5.71
N TYR A 53 -5.96 16.94 4.93
CA TYR A 53 -5.23 15.65 5.07
C TYR A 53 -4.26 15.36 3.93
N ALA A 54 -3.93 16.35 3.10
CA ALA A 54 -3.04 16.18 1.95
C ALA A 54 -1.64 15.67 2.32
N ASP A 55 -1.14 16.02 3.51
CA ASP A 55 0.16 15.61 4.05
C ASP A 55 0.20 14.17 4.56
N ARG A 56 -0.95 13.47 4.57
CA ARG A 56 -1.11 12.09 5.05
C ARG A 56 -1.36 11.08 3.95
N ILE A 57 -1.15 11.45 2.68
CA ILE A 57 -1.42 10.61 1.54
C ILE A 57 -0.13 10.18 0.85
N GLY A 58 0.16 8.88 0.88
CA GLY A 58 1.23 8.22 0.12
C GLY A 58 0.73 7.65 -1.22
N LEU A 59 1.63 7.01 -1.97
CA LEU A 59 1.34 6.34 -3.25
C LEU A 59 1.01 4.86 -3.04
N HIS A 60 -0.14 4.41 -3.57
CA HIS A 60 -0.54 3.01 -3.66
C HIS A 60 -0.35 2.52 -5.09
N VAL A 61 0.84 1.98 -5.44
CA VAL A 61 1.07 1.48 -6.81
C VAL A 61 0.13 0.32 -7.13
N ASN A 62 -0.46 0.37 -8.32
CA ASN A 62 -1.45 -0.61 -8.73
C ASN A 62 -1.16 -1.15 -10.13
N LEU A 63 -0.99 -2.46 -10.22
CA LEU A 63 -0.76 -3.22 -11.46
C LEU A 63 -1.73 -4.40 -11.59
N THR A 64 -2.87 -4.36 -10.88
CA THR A 64 -3.77 -5.51 -10.73
C THR A 64 -5.25 -5.19 -10.89
N GLU A 65 -5.60 -3.91 -10.99
CA GLU A 65 -7.00 -3.47 -11.09
C GLU A 65 -7.11 -2.14 -11.85
N GLY A 66 -8.21 -1.94 -12.56
CA GLY A 66 -8.43 -0.72 -13.35
C GLY A 66 -7.60 -0.66 -14.62
N MET A 67 -7.47 0.53 -15.21
CA MET A 67 -6.69 0.74 -16.43
C MET A 67 -5.27 1.20 -16.12
N PRO A 68 -4.25 0.73 -16.85
CA PRO A 68 -2.92 1.32 -16.84
C PRO A 68 -2.94 2.77 -17.30
N LEU A 69 -1.92 3.53 -16.93
CA LEU A 69 -1.70 4.89 -17.42
C LEU A 69 -0.97 4.91 -18.77
N THR A 70 -0.17 3.89 -19.07
CA THR A 70 0.63 3.84 -20.30
C THR A 70 -0.02 2.98 -21.39
N ALA A 71 0.14 3.38 -22.65
CA ALA A 71 -0.41 2.66 -23.81
C ALA A 71 0.27 1.29 -23.99
N GLU A 72 1.58 1.21 -23.73
CA GLU A 72 2.35 -0.02 -23.84
C GLU A 72 1.83 -1.07 -22.86
N MET A 73 1.64 -0.71 -21.59
CA MET A 73 1.09 -1.61 -20.57
C MET A 73 -0.34 -2.05 -20.92
N LYS A 74 -1.18 -1.11 -21.37
CA LYS A 74 -2.56 -1.38 -21.80
C LYS A 74 -2.65 -2.41 -22.92
N SER A 75 -1.67 -2.41 -23.84
CA SER A 75 -1.61 -3.34 -24.98
C SER A 75 -1.02 -4.69 -24.63
N ASP A 76 -0.36 -4.83 -23.48
CA ASP A 76 0.37 -6.04 -23.11
C ASP A 76 -0.53 -7.11 -22.49
N ARG A 77 -0.80 -8.16 -23.25
CA ARG A 77 -1.69 -9.28 -22.87
C ARG A 77 -1.17 -10.15 -21.74
N ARG A 78 0.04 -9.94 -21.28
CA ARG A 78 0.58 -10.59 -20.09
C ARG A 78 0.02 -9.95 -18.81
N PHE A 79 -0.28 -8.66 -18.86
CA PHE A 79 -0.73 -7.85 -17.72
C PHE A 79 -2.20 -7.42 -17.85
N CYS A 80 -2.71 -7.24 -19.06
CA CYS A 80 -4.02 -6.69 -19.34
C CYS A 80 -4.89 -7.62 -20.19
N ASP A 81 -6.20 -7.56 -19.96
CA ASP A 81 -7.22 -8.25 -20.73
C ASP A 81 -7.46 -7.62 -22.12
N GLN A 82 -8.43 -8.14 -22.86
CA GLN A 82 -8.78 -7.64 -24.20
C GLN A 82 -9.28 -6.19 -24.20
N ASN A 83 -9.76 -5.68 -23.09
CA ASN A 83 -10.23 -4.31 -22.92
C ASN A 83 -9.11 -3.38 -22.40
N GLY A 84 -7.90 -3.91 -22.21
CA GLY A 84 -6.76 -3.18 -21.67
C GLY A 84 -6.83 -2.94 -20.15
N MET A 85 -7.67 -3.67 -19.43
CA MET A 85 -7.77 -3.61 -17.97
C MET A 85 -6.74 -4.54 -17.34
N PHE A 86 -6.13 -4.13 -16.24
CA PHE A 86 -5.22 -4.99 -15.50
C PHE A 86 -5.89 -6.30 -15.08
N MET A 87 -5.20 -7.41 -15.29
CA MET A 87 -5.58 -8.73 -14.77
C MET A 87 -4.95 -8.96 -13.41
N LYS A 88 -5.75 -9.25 -12.38
CA LYS A 88 -5.28 -9.49 -11.00
C LYS A 88 -4.09 -10.44 -10.92
N ASN A 89 -4.06 -11.49 -11.74
CA ASN A 89 -3.00 -12.50 -11.72
C ASN A 89 -1.84 -12.20 -12.69
N GLY A 90 -1.92 -11.17 -13.52
CA GLY A 90 -0.92 -10.85 -14.54
C GLY A 90 0.50 -10.74 -13.99
N ILE A 91 0.65 -9.99 -12.90
CA ILE A 91 1.95 -9.78 -12.24
C ILE A 91 2.48 -11.01 -11.49
N TYR A 92 1.62 -11.98 -11.17
CA TYR A 92 1.99 -13.12 -10.34
C TYR A 92 2.44 -14.34 -11.14
N THR A 93 2.34 -14.31 -12.45
CA THR A 93 2.77 -15.43 -13.33
C THR A 93 4.27 -15.71 -13.25
N ARG A 94 5.07 -14.70 -12.91
CA ARG A 94 6.55 -14.78 -12.76
C ARG A 94 7.04 -14.24 -11.42
N LYS A 95 6.45 -14.66 -10.31
CA LYS A 95 6.74 -14.12 -8.94
C LYS A 95 8.23 -14.06 -8.56
N TRP A 96 9.07 -14.91 -9.16
CA TRP A 96 10.44 -15.18 -8.72
C TRP A 96 11.52 -14.90 -9.76
N LEU A 97 11.15 -14.72 -11.01
CA LEU A 97 12.09 -14.47 -12.09
C LEU A 97 12.05 -12.99 -12.47
N PRO A 98 13.21 -12.34 -12.62
CA PRO A 98 13.26 -10.99 -13.16
C PRO A 98 12.53 -10.92 -14.51
N TYR A 99 11.95 -9.78 -14.82
CA TYR A 99 11.44 -9.52 -16.16
C TYR A 99 12.57 -9.52 -17.18
N GLY A 100 12.27 -9.94 -18.41
CA GLY A 100 13.13 -9.65 -19.55
C GLY A 100 13.22 -8.13 -19.79
N LYS A 101 14.21 -7.69 -20.55
CA LYS A 101 14.47 -6.26 -20.79
C LYS A 101 13.23 -5.48 -21.25
N VAL A 102 12.47 -6.03 -22.21
CA VAL A 102 11.25 -5.37 -22.75
C VAL A 102 10.14 -5.35 -21.69
N GLU A 103 9.90 -6.46 -20.99
CA GLU A 103 8.89 -6.54 -19.93
C GLU A 103 9.20 -5.57 -18.79
N GLY A 104 10.46 -5.57 -18.34
CA GLY A 104 10.92 -4.66 -17.28
C GLY A 104 10.72 -3.20 -17.67
N GLN A 105 11.02 -2.85 -18.93
CA GLN A 105 10.80 -1.49 -19.42
C GLN A 105 9.32 -1.10 -19.42
N ILE A 106 8.42 -1.97 -19.86
CA ILE A 106 6.96 -1.71 -19.86
C ILE A 106 6.46 -1.51 -18.43
N VAL A 107 6.85 -2.39 -17.50
CA VAL A 107 6.48 -2.27 -16.07
C VAL A 107 7.10 -1.01 -15.45
N GLY A 108 8.38 -0.74 -15.73
CA GLY A 108 9.06 0.46 -15.26
C GLY A 108 8.39 1.75 -15.73
N ASN A 109 8.03 1.83 -17.02
CA ASN A 109 7.32 2.99 -17.60
C ASN A 109 5.95 3.21 -16.92
N GLU A 110 5.20 2.14 -16.67
CA GLU A 110 3.91 2.24 -15.98
C GLU A 110 4.07 2.71 -14.53
N LEU A 111 5.03 2.16 -13.79
CA LEU A 111 5.34 2.58 -12.42
C LEU A 111 5.79 4.04 -12.37
N GLU A 112 6.63 4.46 -13.32
CA GLU A 112 7.08 5.85 -13.44
C GLU A 112 5.92 6.80 -13.77
N ALA A 113 4.99 6.38 -14.65
CA ALA A 113 3.78 7.15 -14.94
C ALA A 113 2.90 7.32 -13.70
N GLN A 114 2.73 6.27 -12.89
CA GLN A 114 1.98 6.36 -11.63
C GLN A 114 2.66 7.28 -10.62
N ILE A 115 3.99 7.21 -10.48
CA ILE A 115 4.76 8.11 -9.62
C ILE A 115 4.60 9.56 -10.09
N ASN A 116 4.76 9.84 -11.39
CA ASN A 116 4.64 11.18 -11.94
C ASN A 116 3.23 11.75 -11.73
N ARG A 117 2.18 10.94 -11.93
CA ARG A 117 0.80 11.36 -11.65
C ARG A 117 0.59 11.67 -10.16
N PHE A 118 1.11 10.83 -9.26
CA PHE A 118 1.08 11.11 -7.82
C PHE A 118 1.76 12.44 -7.47
N LEU A 119 2.95 12.67 -8.02
CA LEU A 119 3.72 13.89 -7.77
C LEU A 119 3.02 15.14 -8.31
N SER A 120 2.30 15.02 -9.44
CA SER A 120 1.55 16.15 -10.04
C SER A 120 0.43 16.68 -9.15
N PHE A 121 -0.08 15.87 -8.22
CA PHE A 121 -1.05 16.30 -7.23
C PHE A 121 -0.47 17.18 -6.11
N GLY A 122 0.86 17.29 -6.00
CA GLY A 122 1.53 18.10 -4.97
C GLY A 122 1.42 17.52 -3.55
N LEU A 123 1.18 16.21 -3.42
CA LEU A 123 1.10 15.53 -2.12
C LEU A 123 2.50 15.36 -1.52
N PRO A 124 2.75 15.79 -0.26
CA PRO A 124 4.11 15.86 0.28
C PRO A 124 4.63 14.52 0.84
N LEU A 125 3.76 13.59 1.27
CA LEU A 125 4.19 12.32 1.87
C LEU A 125 4.85 11.41 0.84
N ARG A 126 6.15 11.20 0.96
CA ARG A 126 6.96 10.33 0.08
C ARG A 126 7.00 8.90 0.62
N HIS A 127 5.81 8.32 0.82
CA HIS A 127 5.60 6.91 1.19
C HIS A 127 5.02 6.15 0.01
N CYS A 128 5.42 4.87 -0.15
CA CYS A 128 4.90 3.99 -1.18
C CYS A 128 4.59 2.60 -0.62
N ASP A 129 3.45 2.08 -1.02
CA ASP A 129 3.06 0.68 -0.88
C ASP A 129 2.39 0.18 -2.17
N GLY A 130 1.56 -0.87 -2.16
CA GLY A 130 0.95 -1.31 -3.40
C GLY A 130 -0.22 -2.24 -3.23
N HIS A 131 -1.19 -2.03 -4.12
CA HIS A 131 -2.41 -2.82 -4.21
C HIS A 131 -2.09 -4.30 -4.40
N HIS A 132 -2.77 -5.17 -3.65
CA HIS A 132 -2.45 -6.60 -3.58
C HIS A 132 -0.96 -6.88 -3.34
N HIS A 133 -0.26 -5.98 -2.63
CA HIS A 133 1.18 -6.08 -2.34
C HIS A 133 2.07 -6.19 -3.60
N ALA A 134 1.65 -5.61 -4.73
CA ALA A 134 2.40 -5.62 -5.98
C ALA A 134 3.84 -5.10 -5.82
N HIS A 135 4.04 -4.09 -4.97
CA HIS A 135 5.33 -3.45 -4.69
C HIS A 135 6.41 -4.39 -4.12
N ILE A 136 6.04 -5.56 -3.57
CA ILE A 136 6.97 -6.56 -3.02
C ILE A 136 7.14 -7.79 -3.90
N VAL A 137 6.48 -7.85 -5.05
CA VAL A 137 6.72 -8.88 -6.07
C VAL A 137 8.09 -8.62 -6.70
N LEU A 138 9.01 -9.57 -6.59
CA LEU A 138 10.43 -9.35 -6.90
C LEU A 138 10.70 -8.68 -8.25
N PRO A 139 10.15 -9.14 -9.40
CA PRO A 139 10.38 -8.48 -10.68
C PRO A 139 9.83 -7.04 -10.72
N ILE A 140 8.69 -6.75 -10.04
CA ILE A 140 8.15 -5.38 -9.93
C ILE A 140 9.04 -4.53 -9.04
N PHE A 141 9.49 -5.09 -7.92
CA PHE A 141 10.36 -4.39 -6.98
C PHE A 141 11.68 -3.95 -7.63
N ASN A 142 12.26 -4.77 -8.51
CA ASN A 142 13.48 -4.43 -9.24
C ASN A 142 13.31 -3.17 -10.11
N GLU A 143 12.13 -2.98 -10.70
CA GLU A 143 11.81 -1.78 -11.49
C GLU A 143 11.42 -0.59 -10.59
N LEU A 144 10.69 -0.85 -9.49
CA LEU A 144 10.17 0.18 -8.60
C LEU A 144 11.26 0.83 -7.73
N ALA A 145 12.16 0.05 -7.14
CA ALA A 145 13.11 0.55 -6.16
C ALA A 145 14.05 1.65 -6.70
N PRO A 146 14.61 1.57 -7.93
CA PRO A 146 15.37 2.65 -8.52
C PRO A 146 14.54 3.93 -8.74
N LEU A 147 13.26 3.77 -9.11
CA LEU A 147 12.33 4.90 -9.30
C LEU A 147 12.03 5.58 -7.96
N LEU A 148 11.70 4.84 -6.91
CA LEU A 148 11.47 5.41 -5.58
C LEU A 148 12.66 6.24 -5.11
N LYS A 149 13.89 5.75 -5.34
CA LYS A 149 15.11 6.50 -5.03
C LYS A 149 15.23 7.77 -5.87
N ARG A 150 15.01 7.68 -7.19
CA ARG A 150 15.10 8.82 -8.13
C ARG A 150 14.12 9.92 -7.77
N TYR A 151 12.89 9.56 -7.41
CA TYR A 151 11.81 10.50 -7.11
C TYR A 151 11.72 10.90 -5.62
N GLY A 152 12.73 10.55 -4.83
CA GLY A 152 12.86 11.02 -3.45
C GLY A 152 11.85 10.44 -2.46
N PHE A 153 11.38 9.22 -2.69
CA PHE A 153 10.57 8.51 -1.70
C PHE A 153 11.42 8.17 -0.48
N THR A 154 10.89 8.44 0.69
CA THR A 154 11.60 8.31 1.97
C THR A 154 11.17 7.09 2.78
N SER A 155 10.00 6.54 2.47
CA SER A 155 9.49 5.35 3.15
C SER A 155 8.74 4.42 2.21
N VAL A 156 8.74 3.14 2.56
CA VAL A 156 8.02 2.09 1.84
C VAL A 156 7.50 1.05 2.83
N ARG A 157 6.33 0.47 2.54
CA ARG A 157 5.82 -0.66 3.30
C ARG A 157 6.75 -1.86 3.18
N LYS A 158 7.13 -2.45 4.30
CA LYS A 158 7.91 -3.71 4.29
C LYS A 158 7.03 -4.89 3.83
N PRO A 159 7.63 -6.00 3.38
CA PRO A 159 6.91 -7.27 3.23
C PRO A 159 6.22 -7.66 4.53
N ALA A 160 5.01 -8.22 4.45
CA ALA A 160 4.23 -8.58 5.62
C ALA A 160 4.97 -9.60 6.50
N ASP A 161 4.83 -9.44 7.82
CA ASP A 161 5.18 -10.46 8.79
C ASP A 161 4.10 -11.57 8.86
N CYS A 162 3.09 -11.50 7.98
CA CYS A 162 1.87 -12.30 8.00
C CYS A 162 2.07 -13.75 7.55
N PRO A 163 1.42 -14.74 8.21
CA PRO A 163 1.61 -16.17 7.96
C PRO A 163 1.21 -16.66 6.55
N TRP A 164 0.30 -15.97 5.84
CA TRP A 164 -0.13 -16.39 4.50
C TRP A 164 0.99 -16.33 3.44
N GLU A 165 2.00 -15.49 3.63
CA GLU A 165 3.23 -15.56 2.83
C GLU A 165 4.06 -16.81 3.15
N ARG A 166 3.93 -17.37 4.37
CA ARG A 166 4.63 -18.59 4.77
C ARG A 166 4.03 -19.86 4.16
N LEU A 167 2.76 -19.85 3.79
CA LEU A 167 2.07 -21.01 3.19
C LEU A 167 2.47 -21.24 1.73
N VAL A 168 2.97 -20.22 1.04
CA VAL A 168 3.32 -20.28 -0.39
C VAL A 168 4.82 -20.58 -0.61
N HIS A 169 5.66 -20.52 0.44
CA HIS A 169 7.11 -20.61 0.28
C HIS A 169 7.82 -21.42 1.37
N PRO A 170 8.79 -22.29 0.97
CA PRO A 170 9.69 -22.92 1.91
C PRO A 170 10.44 -21.84 2.73
N ARG A 171 10.64 -22.10 4.03
CA ARG A 171 11.32 -21.17 4.96
C ARG A 171 12.61 -20.55 4.43
N VAL A 172 13.36 -21.30 3.61
CA VAL A 172 14.62 -20.86 2.98
C VAL A 172 14.38 -19.74 1.96
N LEU A 173 13.31 -19.82 1.17
CA LEU A 173 13.01 -18.83 0.12
C LEU A 173 12.48 -17.50 0.71
N GLY A 174 11.75 -17.54 1.81
CA GLY A 174 11.33 -16.34 2.54
C GLY A 174 12.51 -15.60 3.16
N TRP A 175 13.51 -16.34 3.68
CA TRP A 175 14.71 -15.74 4.24
C TRP A 175 15.60 -15.09 3.15
N THR A 176 15.79 -15.78 2.01
CA THR A 176 16.55 -15.23 0.87
C THR A 176 15.87 -14.02 0.25
N LYS A 177 14.52 -13.99 0.16
CA LYS A 177 13.75 -12.82 -0.30
C LYS A 177 13.95 -11.63 0.66
N GLY A 178 13.83 -11.86 1.97
CA GLY A 178 14.06 -10.82 2.97
C GLY A 178 15.48 -10.25 2.91
N LEU A 179 16.49 -11.12 2.72
CA LEU A 179 17.87 -10.71 2.55
C LEU A 179 18.07 -9.91 1.26
N LEU A 180 17.57 -10.42 0.13
CA LEU A 180 17.64 -9.75 -1.17
C LEU A 180 16.96 -8.38 -1.14
N MET A 181 15.75 -8.28 -0.56
CA MET A 181 15.06 -7.01 -0.41
C MET A 181 15.80 -6.04 0.54
N ARG A 182 16.53 -6.55 1.52
CA ARG A 182 17.39 -5.73 2.38
C ARG A 182 18.57 -5.11 1.61
N PHE A 183 19.12 -5.81 0.63
CA PHE A 183 20.17 -5.26 -0.25
C PHE A 183 19.63 -4.34 -1.35
N LEU A 184 18.45 -4.66 -1.89
CA LEU A 184 17.83 -3.88 -2.96
C LEU A 184 17.17 -2.58 -2.45
N TYR A 185 16.68 -2.56 -1.20
CA TYR A 185 16.19 -1.32 -0.61
C TYR A 185 17.36 -0.41 -0.30
N PRO A 186 17.38 0.80 -0.85
CA PRO A 186 18.36 1.81 -0.43
C PRO A 186 18.32 1.93 1.09
N SER A 187 19.48 1.96 1.74
CA SER A 187 19.62 2.03 3.20
C SER A 187 18.92 3.26 3.84
N ARG A 188 18.57 4.24 3.02
CA ARG A 188 17.88 5.47 3.42
C ARG A 188 16.36 5.41 3.35
N ILE A 189 15.75 4.34 2.79
CA ILE A 189 14.30 4.21 2.76
C ILE A 189 13.81 3.61 4.08
N LYS A 190 13.01 4.36 4.82
CA LYS A 190 12.41 3.96 6.09
C LYS A 190 11.33 2.88 5.90
N LYS A 191 11.22 1.98 6.87
CA LYS A 191 10.21 0.91 6.91
C LYS A 191 9.77 0.69 8.36
N ALA A 192 8.50 0.45 8.58
CA ALA A 192 8.03 0.02 9.91
C ALA A 192 8.76 -1.26 10.36
N HIS A 193 8.97 -1.42 11.65
CA HIS A 193 9.65 -2.60 12.21
C HIS A 193 8.79 -3.86 12.03
N SER A 194 7.47 -3.72 12.15
CA SER A 194 6.49 -4.77 11.88
C SER A 194 5.38 -4.25 10.96
N PHE A 195 4.79 -5.15 10.15
CA PHE A 195 3.67 -4.86 9.28
C PHE A 195 2.68 -6.03 9.26
N GLY A 196 1.39 -5.74 9.32
CA GLY A 196 0.34 -6.75 9.21
C GLY A 196 -1.07 -6.17 9.27
N SER A 197 -2.07 -7.07 9.29
CA SER A 197 -3.46 -6.71 9.54
C SER A 197 -3.70 -6.41 11.03
N TYR A 198 -4.91 -5.96 11.34
CA TYR A 198 -5.32 -5.80 12.74
C TYR A 198 -5.34 -7.14 13.50
N GLU A 199 -5.75 -8.25 12.87
CA GLU A 199 -5.70 -9.59 13.45
C GLU A 199 -4.26 -10.02 13.75
N TYR A 200 -3.32 -9.70 12.87
CA TYR A 200 -1.90 -9.92 13.14
C TYR A 200 -1.44 -9.15 14.38
N TYR A 201 -1.83 -7.87 14.50
CA TYR A 201 -1.55 -7.07 15.70
C TYR A 201 -2.08 -7.75 16.97
N LEU A 202 -3.36 -8.15 17.01
CA LEU A 202 -3.97 -8.78 18.17
C LEU A 202 -3.23 -10.04 18.62
N ASN A 203 -2.77 -10.84 17.67
CA ASN A 203 -2.11 -12.12 17.96
C ASN A 203 -0.61 -11.98 18.32
N HIS A 204 0.01 -10.82 18.03
CA HIS A 204 1.46 -10.66 18.18
C HIS A 204 1.87 -9.42 18.98
N VAL A 205 0.94 -8.67 19.56
CA VAL A 205 1.22 -7.38 20.23
C VAL A 205 2.35 -7.48 21.26
N ALA A 206 2.46 -8.58 22.00
CA ALA A 206 3.51 -8.79 23.00
C ALA A 206 4.93 -8.91 22.40
N SER A 207 5.04 -9.28 21.13
CA SER A 207 6.31 -9.46 20.41
C SER A 207 6.68 -8.28 19.49
N ILE A 208 5.72 -7.39 19.21
CA ILE A 208 5.95 -6.22 18.37
C ILE A 208 6.80 -5.19 19.13
N ARG A 209 7.83 -4.69 18.46
CA ARG A 209 8.77 -3.69 19.01
C ARG A 209 8.76 -2.42 18.16
N ASN A 210 9.00 -1.29 18.82
CA ASN A 210 9.17 0.04 18.21
C ASN A 210 7.96 0.49 17.37
N VAL A 211 8.02 0.39 16.02
CA VAL A 211 6.99 0.90 15.10
C VAL A 211 6.30 -0.23 14.38
N MET A 212 4.97 -0.27 14.49
CA MET A 212 4.08 -1.19 13.75
C MET A 212 3.27 -0.42 12.71
N GLU A 213 3.19 -0.95 11.49
CA GLU A 213 2.19 -0.54 10.51
C GLU A 213 1.03 -1.54 10.49
N ILE A 214 -0.18 -1.04 10.73
CA ILE A 214 -1.43 -1.79 10.60
C ILE A 214 -2.12 -1.34 9.30
N MET A 215 -2.36 -2.29 8.40
CA MET A 215 -3.11 -2.09 7.16
C MET A 215 -4.60 -2.29 7.44
N VAL A 216 -5.43 -1.35 6.98
CA VAL A 216 -6.89 -1.42 7.04
C VAL A 216 -7.50 -1.02 5.69
N HIS A 217 -8.74 -1.45 5.44
CA HIS A 217 -9.49 -1.11 4.22
C HIS A 217 -10.89 -0.55 4.60
N PRO A 218 -10.96 0.71 5.04
CA PRO A 218 -12.23 1.30 5.48
C PRO A 218 -13.25 1.34 4.35
N ARG A 219 -14.45 0.85 4.64
CA ARG A 219 -15.63 0.93 3.77
C ARG A 219 -16.89 1.06 4.59
N TYR A 220 -17.91 1.64 3.99
CA TYR A 220 -19.27 1.51 4.52
C TYR A 220 -19.86 0.18 4.06
N ASN A 221 -20.33 -0.62 5.02
CA ASN A 221 -21.09 -1.84 4.73
C ASN A 221 -22.55 -1.52 4.31
N LYS A 222 -23.36 -2.53 4.06
CA LYS A 222 -24.76 -2.34 3.61
C LYS A 222 -25.64 -1.62 4.64
N GLU A 223 -25.29 -1.69 5.90
CA GLU A 223 -25.97 -1.04 7.03
C GLU A 223 -25.45 0.40 7.25
N GLY A 224 -24.54 0.91 6.42
CA GLY A 224 -23.93 2.23 6.54
C GLY A 224 -22.89 2.33 7.68
N ARG A 225 -22.42 1.22 8.23
CA ARG A 225 -21.40 1.21 9.27
C ARG A 225 -20.01 1.28 8.65
N LEU A 226 -19.12 2.05 9.26
CA LEU A 226 -17.73 2.17 8.86
C LEU A 226 -16.91 0.99 9.43
N VAL A 227 -16.45 0.12 8.53
CA VAL A 227 -15.79 -1.14 8.88
C VAL A 227 -14.46 -1.31 8.14
N ASP A 228 -13.56 -2.13 8.67
CA ASP A 228 -12.46 -2.69 7.90
C ASP A 228 -13.00 -3.86 7.05
N PHE A 229 -13.19 -3.61 5.77
CA PHE A 229 -13.82 -4.54 4.83
C PHE A 229 -13.07 -5.87 4.66
N LYS A 230 -11.76 -5.87 4.88
CA LYS A 230 -10.92 -7.07 4.72
C LYS A 230 -10.65 -7.81 6.04
N SER A 231 -11.14 -7.31 7.17
CA SER A 231 -11.15 -8.08 8.41
C SER A 231 -12.09 -9.29 8.30
N GLU A 232 -11.81 -10.36 9.04
CA GLU A 232 -12.56 -11.63 8.95
C GLU A 232 -14.06 -11.46 9.24
N ASP A 233 -14.42 -10.50 10.08
CA ASP A 233 -15.79 -10.25 10.57
C ASP A 233 -16.38 -8.89 10.14
N GLY A 234 -15.72 -8.15 9.21
CA GLY A 234 -16.14 -6.80 8.86
C GLY A 234 -16.07 -5.86 10.07
N ARG A 235 -14.95 -5.86 10.76
CA ARG A 235 -14.75 -5.19 12.05
C ARG A 235 -14.99 -3.69 11.97
N PRO A 236 -15.77 -3.10 12.91
CA PRO A 236 -15.92 -1.66 13.00
C PRO A 236 -14.56 -0.95 13.16
N MET A 237 -14.35 0.12 12.44
CA MET A 237 -13.13 0.94 12.56
C MET A 237 -12.97 1.53 13.97
N GLN A 238 -14.08 1.79 14.68
CA GLN A 238 -14.08 2.23 16.07
C GLN A 238 -13.37 1.23 16.99
N ASP A 239 -13.62 -0.09 16.82
CA ASP A 239 -13.02 -1.13 17.68
C ASP A 239 -11.50 -1.16 17.55
N ILE A 240 -10.98 -0.88 16.35
CA ILE A 240 -9.55 -0.77 16.09
C ILE A 240 -8.96 0.43 16.85
N ALA A 241 -9.62 1.59 16.74
CA ALA A 241 -9.18 2.81 17.40
C ALA A 241 -9.22 2.68 18.94
N ASP A 242 -10.30 2.12 19.48
CA ASP A 242 -10.46 1.88 20.94
C ASP A 242 -9.39 0.93 21.48
N ARG A 243 -9.06 -0.09 20.69
CA ARG A 243 -7.98 -1.01 21.04
C ARG A 243 -6.62 -0.34 21.05
N MET A 244 -6.32 0.52 20.06
CA MET A 244 -5.07 1.28 20.03
C MET A 244 -4.94 2.20 21.24
N ALA A 245 -6.01 2.89 21.60
CA ALA A 245 -6.05 3.75 22.78
C ALA A 245 -5.86 2.94 24.08
N LYS A 246 -6.57 1.82 24.23
CA LYS A 246 -6.45 0.92 25.39
C LYS A 246 -5.04 0.38 25.59
N ASP A 247 -4.36 0.04 24.50
CA ASP A 247 -2.99 -0.49 24.54
C ASP A 247 -1.92 0.61 24.68
N GLY A 248 -2.32 1.89 24.78
CA GLY A 248 -1.42 3.03 24.96
C GLY A 248 -0.52 3.28 23.74
N ASN A 249 -1.00 2.94 22.54
CA ASN A 249 -0.25 3.16 21.31
C ASN A 249 -0.20 4.65 20.94
N GLN A 250 0.99 5.16 20.62
CA GLN A 250 1.16 6.47 20.01
C GLN A 250 0.89 6.36 18.52
N LEU A 251 -0.20 6.96 18.05
CA LEU A 251 -0.55 6.99 16.62
C LEU A 251 0.33 8.03 15.90
N VAL A 252 1.01 7.60 14.84
CA VAL A 252 1.96 8.41 14.06
C VAL A 252 1.82 8.14 12.56
N THR A 253 2.33 9.06 11.73
CA THR A 253 2.53 8.85 10.29
C THR A 253 3.95 8.33 10.01
N TYR A 254 4.26 7.95 8.77
CA TYR A 254 5.64 7.63 8.36
C TYR A 254 6.58 8.83 8.44
N MET A 255 6.08 10.06 8.41
CA MET A 255 6.89 11.27 8.60
C MET A 255 7.31 11.45 10.05
N GLU A 256 6.44 11.10 10.99
CA GLU A 256 6.62 11.30 12.44
C GLU A 256 7.27 10.10 13.14
N ALA A 257 7.17 8.92 12.55
CA ALA A 257 7.65 7.68 13.15
C ALA A 257 9.18 7.67 13.33
N ALA A 258 9.62 7.11 14.46
CA ALA A 258 11.04 6.92 14.80
C ALA A 258 11.61 5.68 14.06
N LEU A 259 11.86 5.81 12.75
CA LEU A 259 12.29 4.77 11.82
C LEU A 259 13.74 4.95 11.37
#